data_d240d4419bd53c4ee52ef0094f3f64da
#
_entry.id   d240d4419bd53c4ee52ef0094f3f64da
#
_cell.length_a   1.000
_cell.length_b   1.000
_cell.length_c   1.000
_cell.angle_alpha   90.00
_cell.angle_beta   90.00
_cell.angle_gamma   90.00
#
_symmetry.space_group_name_H-M   'P 1'
#
loop_
_entity.id
_entity.type
_entity.pdbx_description
1 polymer ?
#
loop_
_entity_poly.entity_id
_entity_poly.type
_entity_poly.pdbx_seq_one_letter_code
_entity_poly.pdbx_strand_id
1 'polypeptide(L)'
;KEKNKIKAQTETQTESRAEAQENEYVWKNGHPTEEEVLCQSSCMGFFRLFNNLRKQRGIKLEQLVNGVMTRRMLSTIIKGDGYFSRECWEFLMHRMGALTDYFEAIVSRKELEDWREREDICLLVCESPKEARTKLEAYEKAHPKMTSMAKLFCLKIEWLLKKETASPQVLYELACEAVYCTVKEEWQGQLSGLWLAPAELEAILLVSWSLGLLGETEKALFLFHQVWNYPKKKGWEDRMTQLLCPQAALVGMQL
;
A
#
# COMPACT_ATOMS: atom_id res chain seq x y z
N LYS A 1 -58.00 1.28 -1.48
CA LYS A 1 -57.11 0.15 -1.89
C LYS A 1 -56.23 0.46 -3.10
N GLU A 2 -56.69 1.23 -4.07
CA GLU A 2 -55.90 1.67 -5.26
C GLU A 2 -54.77 2.61 -4.91
N LYS A 3 -55.01 3.62 -4.05
CA LYS A 3 -53.96 4.57 -3.61
C LYS A 3 -52.72 3.90 -2.95
N ASN A 4 -52.94 2.81 -2.19
CA ASN A 4 -51.83 2.06 -1.57
C ASN A 4 -51.05 1.23 -2.59
N LYS A 5 -51.71 0.76 -3.65
CA LYS A 5 -51.04 0.03 -4.74
C LYS A 5 -50.13 0.92 -5.59
N ILE A 6 -50.62 2.16 -5.87
CA ILE A 6 -49.86 3.16 -6.63
C ILE A 6 -48.61 3.61 -5.79
N LYS A 7 -48.78 3.81 -4.49
CA LYS A 7 -47.68 4.22 -3.60
C LYS A 7 -46.59 3.14 -3.51
N ALA A 8 -46.97 1.87 -3.36
CA ALA A 8 -46.03 0.74 -3.34
C ALA A 8 -45.28 0.58 -4.69
N GLN A 9 -45.98 0.78 -5.82
CA GLN A 9 -45.35 0.73 -7.15
C GLN A 9 -44.40 1.90 -7.40
N THR A 10 -44.68 3.07 -6.85
CA THR A 10 -43.83 4.26 -6.98
C THR A 10 -42.56 4.11 -6.08
N GLU A 11 -42.71 3.56 -4.88
CA GLU A 11 -41.59 3.29 -3.97
C GLU A 11 -40.64 2.22 -4.57
N THR A 12 -41.16 1.12 -5.12
CA THR A 12 -40.36 0.08 -5.79
C THR A 12 -39.66 0.59 -7.06
N GLN A 13 -40.30 1.48 -7.82
CA GLN A 13 -39.69 2.11 -9.00
C GLN A 13 -38.63 3.16 -8.63
N THR A 14 -38.80 3.85 -7.49
CA THR A 14 -37.79 4.81 -7.00
C THR A 14 -36.57 4.10 -6.45
N GLU A 15 -36.76 3.00 -5.70
CA GLU A 15 -35.65 2.17 -5.22
C GLU A 15 -34.88 1.52 -6.37
N SER A 16 -35.58 0.90 -7.34
CA SER A 16 -34.95 0.32 -8.54
C SER A 16 -34.23 1.37 -9.40
N ARG A 17 -34.70 2.62 -9.43
CA ARG A 17 -34.07 3.70 -10.16
C ARG A 17 -32.87 4.28 -9.42
N ALA A 18 -32.90 4.31 -8.09
CA ALA A 18 -31.77 4.67 -7.24
C ALA A 18 -30.65 3.64 -7.34
N GLU A 19 -30.97 2.35 -7.27
CA GLU A 19 -30.01 1.25 -7.47
C GLU A 19 -29.41 1.26 -8.89
N ALA A 20 -30.22 1.55 -9.93
CA ALA A 20 -29.72 1.67 -11.30
C ALA A 20 -28.80 2.89 -11.48
N GLN A 21 -29.10 4.02 -10.83
CA GLN A 21 -28.25 5.20 -10.86
C GLN A 21 -26.97 5.03 -10.03
N GLU A 22 -27.00 4.34 -8.88
CA GLU A 22 -25.80 3.97 -8.14
C GLU A 22 -24.85 3.11 -8.98
N ASN A 23 -25.38 2.13 -9.70
CA ASN A 23 -24.59 1.26 -10.57
C ASN A 23 -24.02 1.99 -11.80
N GLU A 24 -24.74 2.95 -12.38
CA GLU A 24 -24.27 3.70 -13.55
C GLU A 24 -23.15 4.70 -13.24
N TYR A 25 -23.08 5.20 -12.00
CA TYR A 25 -22.07 6.19 -11.59
C TYR A 25 -20.70 5.57 -11.29
N VAL A 26 -20.65 4.29 -10.99
CA VAL A 26 -19.44 3.58 -10.50
C VAL A 26 -18.60 3.02 -11.63
N TRP A 27 -19.21 2.68 -12.77
CA TRP A 27 -18.57 1.88 -13.80
C TRP A 27 -18.65 2.51 -15.17
N LYS A 28 -17.68 3.33 -15.51
CA LYS A 28 -17.60 3.95 -16.84
C LYS A 28 -17.31 2.97 -17.99
N ASN A 29 -16.96 1.71 -17.72
CA ASN A 29 -16.49 0.74 -18.72
C ASN A 29 -17.16 -0.63 -18.69
N GLY A 30 -18.38 -0.76 -18.17
CA GLY A 30 -19.14 -2.01 -18.15
C GLY A 30 -19.95 -2.22 -16.87
N HIS A 31 -20.81 -3.23 -16.87
CA HIS A 31 -21.54 -3.61 -15.66
C HIS A 31 -20.58 -4.25 -14.64
N PRO A 32 -20.65 -3.87 -13.35
CA PRO A 32 -19.80 -4.47 -12.33
C PRO A 32 -20.09 -5.97 -12.21
N THR A 33 -19.05 -6.76 -11.98
CA THR A 33 -19.22 -8.14 -11.60
C THR A 33 -19.81 -8.25 -10.20
N GLU A 34 -20.41 -9.38 -9.83
CA GLU A 34 -20.92 -9.60 -8.47
C GLU A 34 -19.82 -9.41 -7.41
N GLU A 35 -18.57 -9.80 -7.71
CA GLU A 35 -17.40 -9.61 -6.85
C GLU A 35 -17.10 -8.12 -6.64
N GLU A 36 -17.25 -7.30 -7.66
CA GLU A 36 -17.02 -5.85 -7.59
C GLU A 36 -18.09 -5.13 -6.77
N VAL A 37 -19.36 -5.55 -6.88
CA VAL A 37 -20.48 -5.03 -6.08
C VAL A 37 -20.30 -5.36 -4.59
N LEU A 38 -19.88 -6.59 -4.26
CA LEU A 38 -19.58 -7.01 -2.90
C LEU A 38 -18.40 -6.20 -2.32
N CYS A 39 -17.39 -5.93 -3.14
CA CYS A 39 -16.24 -5.11 -2.76
C CYS A 39 -16.65 -3.68 -2.35
N GLN A 40 -17.58 -3.07 -3.06
CA GLN A 40 -18.11 -1.73 -2.75
C GLN A 40 -18.81 -1.65 -1.39
N SER A 41 -19.69 -2.60 -1.12
CA SER A 41 -20.43 -2.65 0.15
C SER A 41 -19.49 -2.75 1.35
N SER A 42 -18.40 -3.46 1.21
CA SER A 42 -17.33 -3.58 2.21
C SER A 42 -16.60 -2.25 2.43
N CYS A 43 -16.34 -1.49 1.36
CA CYS A 43 -15.54 -0.26 1.43
C CYS A 43 -16.16 0.84 2.28
N MET A 44 -17.48 0.97 2.34
CA MET A 44 -18.15 1.97 3.19
C MET A 44 -17.93 1.70 4.68
N GLY A 45 -17.97 0.44 5.10
CA GLY A 45 -17.64 0.03 6.48
C GLY A 45 -16.17 0.29 6.81
N PHE A 46 -15.28 -0.07 5.91
CA PHE A 46 -13.84 0.14 6.03
C PHE A 46 -13.47 1.62 6.11
N PHE A 47 -14.10 2.48 5.31
CA PHE A 47 -13.83 3.91 5.38
C PHE A 47 -14.21 4.53 6.74
N ARG A 48 -15.33 4.10 7.34
CA ARG A 48 -15.71 4.56 8.69
C ARG A 48 -14.67 4.14 9.73
N LEU A 49 -14.22 2.89 9.68
CA LEU A 49 -13.19 2.39 10.57
C LEU A 49 -11.87 3.15 10.39
N PHE A 50 -11.40 3.27 9.16
CA PHE A 50 -10.21 4.04 8.80
C PHE A 50 -10.27 5.46 9.38
N ASN A 51 -11.39 6.14 9.19
CA ASN A 51 -11.54 7.51 9.64
C ASN A 51 -11.60 7.62 11.17
N ASN A 52 -12.19 6.63 11.85
CA ASN A 52 -12.21 6.57 13.31
C ASN A 52 -10.81 6.32 13.87
N LEU A 53 -10.08 5.34 13.35
CA LEU A 53 -8.70 5.04 13.75
C LEU A 53 -7.78 6.24 13.53
N ARG A 54 -7.86 6.86 12.36
CA ARG A 54 -7.10 8.05 12.04
C ARG A 54 -7.35 9.18 13.05
N LYS A 55 -8.63 9.45 13.35
CA LYS A 55 -9.02 10.49 14.31
C LYS A 55 -8.53 10.18 15.74
N GLN A 56 -8.66 8.94 16.19
CA GLN A 56 -8.16 8.49 17.48
C GLN A 56 -6.66 8.71 17.63
N ARG A 57 -5.90 8.52 16.54
CA ARG A 57 -4.44 8.72 16.49
C ARG A 57 -4.03 10.16 16.17
N GLY A 58 -4.99 11.08 15.98
CA GLY A 58 -4.72 12.49 15.67
C GLY A 58 -4.06 12.74 14.32
N ILE A 59 -4.19 11.79 13.37
CA ILE A 59 -3.49 11.85 12.08
C ILE A 59 -4.31 12.67 11.08
N LYS A 60 -3.65 13.61 10.39
CA LYS A 60 -4.28 14.34 9.28
C LYS A 60 -4.43 13.42 8.06
N LEU A 61 -5.58 13.49 7.39
CA LEU A 61 -5.88 12.65 6.26
C LEU A 61 -4.84 12.78 5.13
N GLU A 62 -4.37 14.00 4.91
CA GLU A 62 -3.37 14.31 3.91
C GLU A 62 -2.04 13.62 4.14
N GLN A 63 -1.62 13.48 5.40
CA GLN A 63 -0.39 12.79 5.75
C GLN A 63 -0.45 11.29 5.44
N LEU A 64 -1.64 10.67 5.61
CA LEU A 64 -1.81 9.24 5.33
C LEU A 64 -1.83 8.94 3.83
N VAL A 65 -2.50 9.78 3.03
CA VAL A 65 -2.72 9.48 1.61
C VAL A 65 -1.62 10.05 0.70
N ASN A 66 -0.75 10.90 1.23
CA ASN A 66 0.32 11.52 0.45
C ASN A 66 1.22 10.48 -0.22
N GLY A 67 1.43 10.60 -1.53
CA GLY A 67 2.21 9.65 -2.33
C GLY A 67 1.49 8.35 -2.70
N VAL A 68 0.37 8.00 -2.04
CA VAL A 68 -0.40 6.77 -2.29
C VAL A 68 -1.58 7.05 -3.21
N MET A 69 -2.35 8.11 -2.93
CA MET A 69 -3.49 8.51 -3.75
C MET A 69 -3.68 10.02 -3.74
N THR A 70 -4.45 10.50 -4.72
CA THR A 70 -4.81 11.92 -4.79
C THR A 70 -5.99 12.25 -3.87
N ARG A 71 -6.10 13.52 -3.45
CA ARG A 71 -7.28 14.00 -2.70
C ARG A 71 -8.58 13.79 -3.49
N ARG A 72 -8.52 13.87 -4.83
CA ARG A 72 -9.69 13.66 -5.69
C ARG A 72 -10.16 12.21 -5.61
N MET A 73 -9.24 11.23 -5.74
CA MET A 73 -9.57 9.80 -5.59
C MET A 73 -10.19 9.52 -4.23
N LEU A 74 -9.58 10.02 -3.16
CA LEU A 74 -10.12 9.87 -1.81
C LEU A 74 -11.52 10.49 -1.68
N SER A 75 -11.73 11.70 -2.22
CA SER A 75 -13.05 12.35 -2.19
C SER A 75 -14.11 11.54 -2.92
N THR A 76 -13.75 10.88 -4.04
CA THR A 76 -14.63 9.98 -4.78
C THR A 76 -15.02 8.77 -3.92
N ILE A 77 -14.04 8.13 -3.26
CA ILE A 77 -14.29 7.00 -2.36
C ILE A 77 -15.18 7.38 -1.18
N ILE A 78 -14.94 8.56 -0.57
CA ILE A 78 -15.74 9.07 0.55
C ILE A 78 -17.22 9.28 0.16
N LYS A 79 -17.46 9.67 -1.08
CA LYS A 79 -18.82 9.88 -1.61
C LYS A 79 -19.54 8.59 -1.99
N GLY A 80 -18.84 7.46 -1.97
CA GLY A 80 -19.37 6.17 -2.42
C GLY A 80 -19.20 5.93 -3.93
N ASP A 81 -18.59 6.88 -4.66
CA ASP A 81 -18.39 6.79 -6.12
C ASP A 81 -17.08 6.05 -6.49
N GLY A 82 -16.51 5.30 -5.58
CA GLY A 82 -15.27 4.56 -5.78
C GLY A 82 -14.94 3.63 -4.61
N TYR A 83 -13.89 2.83 -4.77
CA TYR A 83 -13.46 1.88 -3.76
C TYR A 83 -11.94 1.96 -3.51
N PHE A 84 -11.51 1.52 -2.34
CA PHE A 84 -10.12 1.22 -2.09
C PHE A 84 -9.77 -0.14 -2.70
N SER A 85 -8.71 -0.21 -3.50
CA SER A 85 -8.11 -1.51 -3.74
C SER A 85 -7.60 -2.09 -2.42
N ARG A 86 -7.55 -3.41 -2.31
CA ARG A 86 -7.03 -4.07 -1.10
C ARG A 86 -5.62 -3.59 -0.78
N GLU A 87 -4.75 -3.52 -1.78
CA GLU A 87 -3.40 -3.01 -1.62
C GLU A 87 -3.36 -1.61 -1.01
N CYS A 88 -4.17 -0.70 -1.54
CA CYS A 88 -4.26 0.67 -1.04
C CYS A 88 -4.79 0.72 0.40
N TRP A 89 -5.82 -0.06 0.69
CA TRP A 89 -6.39 -0.17 2.03
C TRP A 89 -5.37 -0.68 3.04
N GLU A 90 -4.72 -1.81 2.76
CA GLU A 90 -3.69 -2.40 3.62
C GLU A 90 -2.55 -1.40 3.86
N PHE A 91 -2.08 -0.76 2.81
CA PHE A 91 -0.99 0.20 2.90
C PHE A 91 -1.33 1.40 3.82
N LEU A 92 -2.53 1.95 3.69
CA LEU A 92 -2.99 3.05 4.54
C LEU A 92 -3.21 2.63 6.00
N MET A 93 -3.75 1.43 6.23
CA MET A 93 -3.89 0.86 7.58
C MET A 93 -2.52 0.61 8.21
N HIS A 94 -1.58 0.07 7.45
CA HIS A 94 -0.21 -0.15 7.89
C HIS A 94 0.50 1.17 8.23
N ARG A 95 0.29 2.24 7.49
CA ARG A 95 0.79 3.58 7.88
C ARG A 95 0.27 4.01 9.25
N MET A 96 -0.95 3.64 9.59
CA MET A 96 -1.51 3.88 10.92
C MET A 96 -0.99 2.90 11.98
N GLY A 97 -0.20 1.89 11.62
CA GLY A 97 0.27 0.83 12.52
C GLY A 97 -0.84 -0.15 12.91
N ALA A 98 -1.83 -0.34 12.06
CA ALA A 98 -2.93 -1.27 12.26
C ALA A 98 -2.84 -2.43 11.25
N LEU A 99 -3.04 -3.66 11.76
CA LEU A 99 -3.15 -4.85 10.92
C LEU A 99 -4.53 -4.93 10.27
N THR A 100 -4.57 -5.54 9.11
CA THR A 100 -5.79 -5.76 8.34
C THR A 100 -6.35 -7.19 8.48
N ASP A 101 -5.65 -8.06 9.19
CA ASP A 101 -5.99 -9.48 9.34
C ASP A 101 -7.38 -9.74 9.96
N TYR A 102 -7.90 -8.77 10.70
CA TYR A 102 -9.25 -8.85 11.30
C TYR A 102 -10.38 -8.52 10.34
N PHE A 103 -10.06 -8.13 9.11
CA PHE A 103 -11.04 -7.72 8.13
C PHE A 103 -11.02 -8.71 6.97
N GLU A 104 -12.11 -9.43 6.79
CA GLU A 104 -12.37 -10.19 5.57
C GLU A 104 -12.53 -9.19 4.42
N ALA A 105 -11.44 -8.84 3.75
CA ALA A 105 -11.48 -8.03 2.55
C ALA A 105 -11.86 -8.94 1.38
N ILE A 106 -12.94 -8.63 0.72
CA ILE A 106 -13.26 -9.24 -0.57
C ILE A 106 -12.26 -8.67 -1.58
N VAL A 107 -11.51 -9.55 -2.20
CA VAL A 107 -10.47 -9.23 -3.18
C VAL A 107 -10.99 -9.62 -4.55
N SER A 108 -10.88 -8.74 -5.52
CA SER A 108 -11.17 -9.11 -6.88
C SER A 108 -10.19 -10.20 -7.37
N ARG A 109 -10.62 -11.06 -8.31
CA ARG A 109 -9.75 -12.09 -8.90
C ARG A 109 -8.44 -11.48 -9.41
N LYS A 110 -8.51 -10.33 -10.05
CA LYS A 110 -7.34 -9.62 -10.59
C LYS A 110 -6.36 -9.19 -9.49
N GLU A 111 -6.86 -8.65 -8.38
CA GLU A 111 -6.00 -8.27 -7.24
C GLU A 111 -5.35 -9.49 -6.58
N LEU A 112 -6.07 -10.62 -6.53
CA LEU A 112 -5.52 -11.87 -6.00
C LEU A 112 -4.43 -12.45 -6.92
N GLU A 113 -4.62 -12.39 -8.22
CA GLU A 113 -3.63 -12.81 -9.22
C GLU A 113 -2.37 -11.94 -9.14
N ASP A 114 -2.52 -10.61 -9.08
CA ASP A 114 -1.42 -9.66 -8.92
C ASP A 114 -0.65 -9.88 -7.60
N TRP A 115 -1.37 -10.12 -6.50
CA TRP A 115 -0.74 -10.43 -5.21
C TRP A 115 0.07 -11.74 -5.26
N ARG A 116 -0.48 -12.81 -5.85
CA ARG A 116 0.23 -14.10 -6.01
C ARG A 116 1.47 -13.97 -6.88
N GLU A 117 1.37 -13.22 -7.97
CA GLU A 117 2.51 -12.97 -8.85
C GLU A 117 3.66 -12.26 -8.12
N ARG A 118 3.34 -11.27 -7.28
CA ARG A 118 4.36 -10.59 -6.44
C ARG A 118 4.94 -11.52 -5.38
N GLU A 119 4.12 -12.36 -4.74
CA GLU A 119 4.58 -13.34 -3.75
C GLU A 119 5.53 -14.35 -4.39
N ASP A 120 5.19 -14.87 -5.57
CA ASP A 120 6.06 -15.75 -6.35
C ASP A 120 7.40 -15.10 -6.66
N ILE A 121 7.40 -13.83 -7.07
CA ILE A 121 8.65 -13.08 -7.33
C ILE A 121 9.48 -12.99 -6.05
N CYS A 122 8.86 -12.65 -4.90
CA CYS A 122 9.56 -12.55 -3.63
C CYS A 122 10.25 -13.88 -3.23
N LEU A 123 9.56 -15.00 -3.37
CA LEU A 123 10.12 -16.32 -3.06
C LEU A 123 11.33 -16.62 -3.96
N LEU A 124 11.23 -16.34 -5.23
CA LEU A 124 12.29 -16.58 -6.21
C LEU A 124 13.53 -15.70 -6.02
N VAL A 125 13.45 -14.55 -5.38
CA VAL A 125 14.62 -13.68 -5.13
C VAL A 125 15.74 -14.44 -4.40
N CYS A 126 15.37 -15.30 -3.44
CA CYS A 126 16.34 -16.09 -2.68
C CYS A 126 16.68 -17.43 -3.36
N GLU A 127 15.70 -18.07 -4.01
CA GLU A 127 15.85 -19.42 -4.57
C GLU A 127 16.48 -19.41 -5.97
N SER A 128 16.04 -18.50 -6.83
CA SER A 128 16.46 -18.41 -8.23
C SER A 128 16.46 -16.95 -8.72
N PRO A 129 17.49 -16.15 -8.40
CA PRO A 129 17.55 -14.73 -8.73
C PRO A 129 17.38 -14.42 -10.23
N LYS A 130 17.82 -15.34 -11.11
CA LYS A 130 17.66 -15.20 -12.56
C LYS A 130 16.20 -15.31 -12.98
N GLU A 131 15.49 -16.28 -12.41
CA GLU A 131 14.06 -16.48 -12.68
C GLU A 131 13.23 -15.34 -12.07
N ALA A 132 13.56 -14.90 -10.85
CA ALA A 132 12.96 -13.74 -10.23
C ALA A 132 13.07 -12.49 -11.13
N ARG A 133 14.24 -12.25 -11.74
CA ARG A 133 14.44 -11.16 -12.69
C ARG A 133 13.53 -11.26 -13.91
N THR A 134 13.46 -12.44 -14.51
CA THR A 134 12.59 -12.67 -15.69
C THR A 134 11.12 -12.44 -15.34
N LYS A 135 10.65 -12.91 -14.19
CA LYS A 135 9.28 -12.67 -13.72
C LYS A 135 9.04 -11.20 -13.40
N LEU A 136 9.99 -10.50 -12.78
CA LEU A 136 9.87 -9.08 -12.50
C LEU A 136 9.73 -8.26 -13.79
N GLU A 137 10.55 -8.52 -14.80
CA GLU A 137 10.47 -7.87 -16.12
C GLU A 137 9.13 -8.15 -16.81
N ALA A 138 8.61 -9.38 -16.69
CA ALA A 138 7.30 -9.75 -17.22
C ALA A 138 6.18 -9.00 -16.50
N TYR A 139 6.26 -8.92 -15.15
CA TYR A 139 5.32 -8.17 -14.32
C TYR A 139 5.28 -6.68 -14.70
N GLU A 140 6.44 -6.04 -14.82
CA GLU A 140 6.55 -4.63 -15.22
C GLU A 140 5.94 -4.39 -16.61
N LYS A 141 6.20 -5.29 -17.56
CA LYS A 141 5.65 -5.22 -18.91
C LYS A 141 4.13 -5.40 -18.93
N ALA A 142 3.58 -6.27 -18.07
CA ALA A 142 2.14 -6.49 -17.94
C ALA A 142 1.43 -5.30 -17.28
N HIS A 143 2.14 -4.52 -16.44
CA HIS A 143 1.59 -3.42 -15.66
C HIS A 143 2.20 -2.04 -16.04
N PRO A 144 2.04 -1.56 -17.29
CA PRO A 144 2.68 -0.31 -17.74
C PRO A 144 2.21 0.95 -16.97
N LYS A 145 1.09 0.86 -16.27
CA LYS A 145 0.54 1.92 -15.40
C LYS A 145 0.50 1.45 -13.95
N MET A 146 1.67 1.29 -13.35
CA MET A 146 1.79 0.86 -11.96
C MET A 146 1.30 1.92 -10.98
N THR A 147 0.73 1.46 -9.87
CA THR A 147 0.53 2.28 -8.68
C THR A 147 1.89 2.65 -8.06
N SER A 148 1.92 3.69 -7.23
CA SER A 148 3.13 4.03 -6.46
C SER A 148 3.62 2.87 -5.59
N MET A 149 2.68 2.08 -5.05
CA MET A 149 2.98 0.91 -4.22
C MET A 149 3.56 -0.25 -5.04
N ALA A 150 3.00 -0.52 -6.22
CA ALA A 150 3.56 -1.52 -7.14
C ALA A 150 4.96 -1.14 -7.60
N LYS A 151 5.19 0.16 -7.90
CA LYS A 151 6.53 0.65 -8.26
C LYS A 151 7.52 0.52 -7.11
N LEU A 152 7.10 0.85 -5.88
CA LEU A 152 7.91 0.63 -4.67
C LEU A 152 8.31 -0.85 -4.55
N PHE A 153 7.37 -1.78 -4.76
CA PHE A 153 7.64 -3.21 -4.75
C PHE A 153 8.71 -3.58 -5.79
N CYS A 154 8.53 -3.20 -7.07
CA CYS A 154 9.48 -3.53 -8.14
C CYS A 154 10.90 -3.03 -7.83
N LEU A 155 11.03 -1.78 -7.40
CA LEU A 155 12.34 -1.18 -7.08
C LEU A 155 13.03 -1.87 -5.88
N LYS A 156 12.27 -2.30 -4.86
CA LYS A 156 12.81 -3.10 -3.75
C LYS A 156 13.34 -4.45 -4.24
N ILE A 157 12.57 -5.15 -5.08
CA ILE A 157 13.01 -6.43 -5.65
C ILE A 157 14.25 -6.22 -6.55
N GLU A 158 14.23 -5.19 -7.38
CA GLU A 158 15.38 -4.87 -8.24
C GLU A 158 16.65 -4.60 -7.42
N TRP A 159 16.54 -3.87 -6.30
CA TRP A 159 17.64 -3.65 -5.38
C TRP A 159 18.20 -4.98 -4.86
N LEU A 160 17.32 -5.87 -4.39
CA LEU A 160 17.71 -7.20 -3.87
C LEU A 160 18.42 -8.06 -4.93
N LEU A 161 17.96 -7.99 -6.18
CA LEU A 161 18.56 -8.73 -7.31
C LEU A 161 19.91 -8.15 -7.76
N LYS A 162 20.14 -6.87 -7.50
CA LYS A 162 21.38 -6.16 -7.90
C LYS A 162 22.41 -6.02 -6.79
N LYS A 163 22.08 -6.34 -5.54
CA LYS A 163 22.92 -6.06 -4.36
C LYS A 163 24.37 -6.59 -4.45
N GLU A 164 24.58 -7.72 -5.14
CA GLU A 164 25.90 -8.35 -5.29
C GLU A 164 26.66 -7.89 -6.56
N THR A 165 26.00 -7.21 -7.49
CA THR A 165 26.55 -6.91 -8.82
C THR A 165 26.63 -5.42 -9.15
N ALA A 166 25.76 -4.60 -8.57
CA ALA A 166 25.76 -3.17 -8.82
C ALA A 166 26.73 -2.42 -7.91
N SER A 167 27.13 -1.23 -8.34
CA SER A 167 27.93 -0.35 -7.48
C SER A 167 27.08 0.18 -6.30
N PRO A 168 27.72 0.50 -5.14
CA PRO A 168 27.00 1.07 -4.01
C PRO A 168 26.21 2.33 -4.35
N GLN A 169 26.70 3.16 -5.26
CA GLN A 169 26.01 4.36 -5.70
C GLN A 169 24.69 4.04 -6.42
N VAL A 170 24.68 3.06 -7.33
CA VAL A 170 23.48 2.60 -8.04
C VAL A 170 22.46 2.01 -7.06
N LEU A 171 22.92 1.25 -6.08
CA LEU A 171 22.04 0.70 -5.04
C LEU A 171 21.41 1.80 -4.18
N TYR A 172 22.18 2.83 -3.83
CA TYR A 172 21.68 3.98 -3.08
C TYR A 172 20.61 4.75 -3.88
N GLU A 173 20.86 5.03 -5.15
CA GLU A 173 19.90 5.74 -6.02
C GLU A 173 18.61 4.95 -6.17
N LEU A 174 18.72 3.64 -6.40
CA LEU A 174 17.57 2.74 -6.53
C LEU A 174 16.73 2.68 -5.25
N ALA A 175 17.39 2.57 -4.09
CA ALA A 175 16.71 2.59 -2.80
C ALA A 175 16.01 3.93 -2.52
N CYS A 176 16.66 5.05 -2.84
CA CYS A 176 16.04 6.37 -2.74
C CYS A 176 14.83 6.51 -3.66
N GLU A 177 14.91 6.04 -4.91
CA GLU A 177 13.77 6.05 -5.83
C GLU A 177 12.60 5.23 -5.28
N ALA A 178 12.87 4.06 -4.68
CA ALA A 178 11.86 3.23 -4.03
C ALA A 178 11.13 4.01 -2.93
N VAL A 179 11.85 4.70 -2.04
CA VAL A 179 11.23 5.53 -1.00
C VAL A 179 10.38 6.66 -1.62
N TYR A 180 10.89 7.35 -2.62
CA TYR A 180 10.18 8.46 -3.27
C TYR A 180 8.94 8.04 -4.06
N CYS A 181 8.68 6.75 -4.29
CA CYS A 181 7.42 6.30 -4.88
C CYS A 181 6.21 6.72 -4.05
N THR A 182 6.29 6.57 -2.75
CA THR A 182 5.17 6.78 -1.81
C THR A 182 5.44 7.88 -0.80
N VAL A 183 6.68 8.16 -0.43
CA VAL A 183 7.05 9.20 0.53
C VAL A 183 7.47 10.45 -0.24
N LYS A 184 6.62 11.48 -0.23
CA LYS A 184 6.85 12.75 -0.95
C LYS A 184 7.40 13.85 -0.06
N GLU A 185 7.46 13.61 1.24
CA GLU A 185 8.01 14.54 2.23
C GLU A 185 9.50 14.28 2.43
N GLU A 186 10.21 15.22 3.06
CA GLU A 186 11.62 15.06 3.40
C GLU A 186 11.75 14.01 4.51
N TRP A 187 12.29 12.85 4.18
CA TRP A 187 12.43 11.70 5.07
C TRP A 187 13.86 11.47 5.59
N GLN A 188 14.85 12.10 4.96
CA GLN A 188 16.27 11.89 5.29
C GLN A 188 16.67 12.48 6.67
N GLY A 189 15.86 13.34 7.23
CA GLY A 189 16.07 13.92 8.55
C GLY A 189 15.46 13.09 9.67
N GLN A 190 14.20 13.35 10.01
CA GLN A 190 13.50 12.66 11.10
C GLN A 190 12.24 11.96 10.63
N LEU A 191 12.18 10.65 10.82
CA LEU A 191 11.01 9.83 10.46
C LEU A 191 9.82 10.03 11.43
N SER A 192 10.06 10.58 12.60
CA SER A 192 9.02 10.72 13.65
C SER A 192 7.83 11.58 13.23
N GLY A 193 8.02 12.52 12.30
CA GLY A 193 6.95 13.36 11.74
C GLY A 193 6.09 12.64 10.68
N LEU A 194 6.59 11.57 10.11
CA LEU A 194 5.96 10.86 9.00
C LEU A 194 5.08 9.69 9.51
N TRP A 195 4.14 9.29 8.67
CA TRP A 195 3.34 8.07 8.86
C TRP A 195 3.69 7.11 7.74
N LEU A 196 4.45 6.07 8.06
CA LEU A 196 5.08 5.15 7.11
C LEU A 196 4.56 3.72 7.33
N ALA A 197 4.31 3.01 6.23
CA ALA A 197 4.02 1.58 6.23
C ALA A 197 5.31 0.76 6.38
N PRO A 198 5.24 -0.53 6.79
CA PRO A 198 6.40 -1.42 6.82
C PRO A 198 7.19 -1.44 5.52
N ALA A 199 6.51 -1.49 4.37
CA ALA A 199 7.16 -1.50 3.05
C ALA A 199 7.98 -0.24 2.77
N GLU A 200 7.57 0.92 3.29
CA GLU A 200 8.33 2.18 3.19
C GLU A 200 9.55 2.16 4.13
N LEU A 201 9.37 1.65 5.35
CA LEU A 201 10.47 1.49 6.30
C LEU A 201 11.53 0.50 5.80
N GLU A 202 11.10 -0.59 5.14
CA GLU A 202 12.01 -1.52 4.47
C GLU A 202 12.80 -0.83 3.36
N ALA A 203 12.18 0.00 2.54
CA ALA A 203 12.90 0.78 1.53
C ALA A 203 13.93 1.73 2.17
N ILE A 204 13.60 2.37 3.28
CA ILE A 204 14.54 3.22 4.04
C ILE A 204 15.68 2.37 4.63
N LEU A 205 15.44 1.13 5.06
CA LEU A 205 16.50 0.21 5.45
C LEU A 205 17.45 -0.13 4.30
N LEU A 206 16.95 -0.28 3.06
CA LEU A 206 17.80 -0.47 1.89
C LEU A 206 18.67 0.77 1.62
N VAL A 207 18.14 1.99 1.86
CA VAL A 207 18.97 3.21 1.80
C VAL A 207 20.05 3.19 2.87
N SER A 208 19.69 2.82 4.11
CA SER A 208 20.67 2.69 5.20
C SER A 208 21.78 1.71 4.85
N TRP A 209 21.42 0.55 4.32
CA TRP A 209 22.42 -0.45 3.86
C TRP A 209 23.32 0.12 2.75
N SER A 210 22.73 0.74 1.75
CA SER A 210 23.49 1.33 0.64
C SER A 210 24.46 2.42 1.11
N LEU A 211 24.06 3.24 2.11
CA LEU A 211 24.96 4.22 2.74
C LEU A 211 26.13 3.54 3.46
N GLY A 212 25.89 2.42 4.14
CA GLY A 212 26.97 1.61 4.73
C GLY A 212 27.97 1.14 3.68
N LEU A 213 27.49 0.63 2.54
CA LEU A 213 28.34 0.22 1.41
C LEU A 213 29.13 1.38 0.79
N LEU A 214 28.59 2.62 0.85
CA LEU A 214 29.29 3.84 0.42
C LEU A 214 30.33 4.34 1.44
N GLY A 215 30.42 3.74 2.62
CA GLY A 215 31.27 4.18 3.72
C GLY A 215 30.68 5.32 4.57
N GLU A 216 29.44 5.72 4.30
CA GLU A 216 28.70 6.76 5.05
C GLU A 216 28.07 6.16 6.34
N THR A 217 28.90 5.50 7.16
CA THR A 217 28.44 4.66 8.29
C THR A 217 27.62 5.43 9.31
N GLU A 218 27.96 6.69 9.61
CA GLU A 218 27.20 7.50 10.57
C GLU A 218 25.78 7.77 10.08
N LYS A 219 25.60 8.10 8.80
CA LYS A 219 24.29 8.32 8.21
C LYS A 219 23.48 7.02 8.12
N ALA A 220 24.15 5.93 7.77
CA ALA A 220 23.55 4.60 7.73
C ALA A 220 23.01 4.20 9.10
N LEU A 221 23.81 4.27 10.15
CA LEU A 221 23.40 3.95 11.52
C LEU A 221 22.28 4.90 12.02
N PHE A 222 22.37 6.19 11.68
CA PHE A 222 21.32 7.14 12.04
C PHE A 222 19.96 6.74 11.46
N LEU A 223 19.88 6.43 10.16
CA LEU A 223 18.64 5.98 9.51
C LEU A 223 18.17 4.63 10.08
N PHE A 224 19.08 3.68 10.25
CA PHE A 224 18.78 2.40 10.86
C PHE A 224 18.11 2.54 12.23
N HIS A 225 18.71 3.35 13.13
CA HIS A 225 18.14 3.60 14.44
C HIS A 225 16.79 4.32 14.40
N GLN A 226 16.57 5.18 13.41
CA GLN A 226 15.28 5.82 13.20
C GLN A 226 14.20 4.78 12.87
N VAL A 227 14.49 3.87 11.93
CA VAL A 227 13.57 2.80 11.52
C VAL A 227 13.36 1.82 12.67
N TRP A 228 14.40 1.39 13.37
CA TRP A 228 14.33 0.46 14.50
C TRP A 228 13.43 0.96 15.62
N ASN A 229 13.50 2.24 15.93
CA ASN A 229 12.71 2.86 16.98
C ASN A 229 11.32 3.35 16.51
N TYR A 230 11.04 3.31 15.20
CA TYR A 230 9.81 3.87 14.62
C TYR A 230 8.54 3.19 15.15
N PRO A 231 8.43 1.84 15.19
CA PRO A 231 7.23 1.16 15.69
C PRO A 231 6.88 1.59 17.11
N LYS A 232 7.87 1.61 18.01
CA LYS A 232 7.70 2.03 19.41
C LYS A 232 7.23 3.48 19.50
N LYS A 233 7.82 4.40 18.73
CA LYS A 233 7.44 5.82 18.72
C LYS A 233 6.04 6.06 18.18
N LYS A 234 5.57 5.20 17.28
CA LYS A 234 4.23 5.29 16.67
C LYS A 234 3.17 4.45 17.39
N GLY A 235 3.56 3.71 18.42
CA GLY A 235 2.64 2.84 19.16
C GLY A 235 2.06 1.73 18.28
N TRP A 236 2.89 1.12 17.43
CA TRP A 236 2.49 -0.02 16.62
C TRP A 236 2.21 -1.24 17.49
N GLU A 237 1.27 -2.06 17.07
CA GLU A 237 1.04 -3.37 17.67
C GLU A 237 2.25 -4.28 17.46
N ASP A 238 2.51 -5.19 18.40
CA ASP A 238 3.67 -6.09 18.35
C ASP A 238 3.75 -6.88 17.04
N ARG A 239 2.62 -7.36 16.54
CA ARG A 239 2.55 -8.07 15.24
C ARG A 239 2.99 -7.21 14.06
N MET A 240 2.63 -5.93 14.04
CA MET A 240 3.11 -4.99 13.03
C MET A 240 4.62 -4.77 13.11
N THR A 241 5.15 -4.72 14.33
CA THR A 241 6.60 -4.61 14.56
C THR A 241 7.33 -5.85 14.03
N GLN A 242 6.74 -7.04 14.20
CA GLN A 242 7.31 -8.30 13.70
C GLN A 242 7.47 -8.34 12.18
N LEU A 243 6.65 -7.62 11.41
CA LEU A 243 6.80 -7.55 9.94
C LEU A 243 8.12 -6.88 9.53
N LEU A 244 8.62 -5.95 10.32
CA LEU A 244 9.84 -5.20 10.04
C LEU A 244 11.11 -5.86 10.61
N CYS A 245 10.99 -6.63 11.68
CA CYS A 245 12.14 -7.20 12.40
C CYS A 245 13.13 -7.99 11.54
N PRO A 246 12.70 -8.90 10.64
CA PRO A 246 13.66 -9.69 9.84
C PRO A 246 14.56 -8.83 8.97
N GLN A 247 14.00 -7.85 8.27
CA GLN A 247 14.74 -6.96 7.39
C GLN A 247 15.66 -6.04 8.18
N ALA A 248 15.17 -5.50 9.30
CA ALA A 248 15.97 -4.66 10.17
C ALA A 248 17.15 -5.43 10.78
N ALA A 249 16.95 -6.69 11.18
CA ALA A 249 18.03 -7.54 11.69
C ALA A 249 19.10 -7.80 10.61
N LEU A 250 18.69 -8.12 9.38
CA LEU A 250 19.61 -8.33 8.27
C LEU A 250 20.46 -7.09 8.00
N VAL A 251 19.85 -5.91 7.94
CA VAL A 251 20.57 -4.65 7.71
C VAL A 251 21.49 -4.33 8.89
N GLY A 252 21.03 -4.51 10.13
CA GLY A 252 21.85 -4.27 11.31
C GLY A 252 23.08 -5.17 11.43
N MET A 253 23.06 -6.38 10.82
CA MET A 253 24.24 -7.25 10.75
C MET A 253 25.27 -6.82 9.67
N GLN A 254 24.88 -5.95 8.74
CA GLN A 254 25.72 -5.48 7.64
C GLN A 254 26.36 -4.10 7.91
N LEU A 255 25.84 -3.36 8.88
CA LEU A 255 26.33 -2.05 9.32
C LEU A 255 27.32 -2.17 10.47
#